data_4393b983025b4094fc74bcabd35048b6
#
_entry.id   4393b983025b4094fc74bcabd35048b6
#
_cell.length_a   1.000
_cell.length_b   1.000
_cell.length_c   1.000
_cell.angle_alpha   90.00
_cell.angle_beta   90.00
_cell.angle_gamma   90.00
#
_symmetry.space_group_name_H-M   'P 1'
#
loop_
_entity.id
_entity.type
_entity.pdbx_description
1 polymer ?
#
loop_
_entity_poly.entity_id
_entity_poly.type
_entity_poly.pdbx_seq_one_letter_code
_entity_poly.pdbx_strand_id
1 'polypeptide(L)'
;MLRIEANGILGQSKINSNKSHYTFSSFITLKNGDLLAVARRGNNKDSELEGLDFFISKDEGDHWSEPWEPFKDIYVDKKKGSLKLCYFTEISSSHLLASFLWIDRTSFPGKELFNAETEGCLPMRVLLSDSFDQGRTWSSLRSVKIPNEIGPPSLTNPIMKLPDGKLLMSIENNKNYHDKSTWKQKAVFLSSNNNGKSWSSPFIVAGDESGRIFNWDLRCGVDNSGRICSFAWTYDSHKENFLNIHQRISIDGGQTWTNPKDLNITDQAAHPALLNDGKIILPWVDRFQSRSIKVRVADNLYSDFKHSSEITIFEQTNLDNIKDNKLGELLADMGVWNFGLPYADVLSSGKILVFYYAGNNKQMNLYWSRLTF
;
A
#
# COMPACT_ATOMS: atom_id res chain seq x y z
N MET A 1 -16.77 14.14 16.73
CA MET A 1 -15.66 14.72 15.90
C MET A 1 -14.46 13.80 16.02
N LEU A 2 -13.83 13.42 14.89
CA LEU A 2 -12.67 12.54 14.89
C LEU A 2 -11.51 13.14 15.70
N ARG A 3 -10.84 12.35 16.55
CA ARG A 3 -9.70 12.77 17.38
C ARG A 3 -8.71 11.62 17.59
N ILE A 4 -7.47 11.95 17.87
CA ILE A 4 -6.46 10.98 18.31
C ILE A 4 -6.77 10.59 19.76
N GLU A 5 -6.91 9.29 20.01
CA GLU A 5 -7.07 8.72 21.34
C GLU A 5 -5.73 8.31 21.93
N ALA A 6 -4.91 7.63 21.12
CA ALA A 6 -3.60 7.13 21.51
C ALA A 6 -2.67 7.06 20.30
N ASN A 7 -1.38 7.00 20.55
CA ASN A 7 -0.35 6.75 19.54
C ASN A 7 0.83 6.00 20.15
N GLY A 8 1.64 5.37 19.31
CA GLY A 8 2.80 4.62 19.77
C GLY A 8 3.72 4.20 18.63
N ILE A 9 4.72 3.40 19.00
CA ILE A 9 5.69 2.82 18.06
C ILE A 9 5.45 1.31 18.03
N LEU A 10 5.25 0.75 16.82
CA LEU A 10 5.19 -0.69 16.61
C LEU A 10 6.58 -1.27 16.34
N GLY A 11 7.31 -0.68 15.41
CA GLY A 11 8.64 -1.12 15.01
C GLY A 11 9.69 -0.05 15.29
N GLN A 12 10.56 -0.30 16.29
CA GLN A 12 11.67 0.60 16.59
C GLN A 12 12.91 0.18 15.81
N SER A 13 13.40 1.09 14.96
CA SER A 13 14.57 0.86 14.12
C SER A 13 15.88 0.84 14.96
N LYS A 14 16.88 0.12 14.42
CA LYS A 14 18.24 0.07 15.00
C LYS A 14 19.20 0.69 14.00
N ILE A 15 19.76 1.84 14.33
CA ILE A 15 20.75 2.56 13.49
C ILE A 15 21.92 1.63 13.14
N ASN A 16 22.46 1.76 11.93
CA ASN A 16 23.59 0.98 11.42
C ASN A 16 23.34 -0.54 11.39
N SER A 17 22.11 -0.95 11.14
CA SER A 17 21.75 -2.36 11.01
C SER A 17 20.83 -2.59 9.81
N ASN A 18 20.59 -3.85 9.46
CA ASN A 18 19.55 -4.23 8.48
C ASN A 18 18.12 -4.01 8.98
N LYS A 19 17.93 -3.41 10.15
CA LYS A 19 16.66 -2.98 10.76
C LYS A 19 16.66 -1.48 11.03
N SER A 20 17.42 -0.69 10.28
CA SER A 20 17.44 0.76 10.45
C SER A 20 16.21 1.45 9.84
N HIS A 21 15.51 0.79 8.91
CA HIS A 21 14.34 1.36 8.23
C HIS A 21 13.16 0.40 8.25
N TYR A 22 12.09 0.78 8.97
CA TYR A 22 10.76 0.19 8.84
C TYR A 22 9.92 1.02 7.88
N THR A 23 9.33 0.37 6.86
CA THR A 23 8.51 1.01 5.82
C THR A 23 7.45 0.03 5.31
N PHE A 24 6.55 0.46 4.42
CA PHE A 24 5.57 -0.39 3.73
C PHE A 24 4.81 -1.32 4.68
N SER A 25 4.19 -0.73 5.70
CA SER A 25 3.42 -1.47 6.68
C SER A 25 1.98 -1.66 6.26
N SER A 26 1.39 -2.74 6.73
CA SER A 26 -0.04 -3.00 6.68
C SER A 26 -0.47 -3.84 7.88
N PHE A 27 -1.76 -3.91 8.13
CA PHE A 27 -2.33 -4.80 9.12
C PHE A 27 -3.76 -5.18 8.75
N ILE A 28 -4.31 -6.14 9.46
CA ILE A 28 -5.71 -6.52 9.38
C ILE A 28 -6.27 -6.74 10.79
N THR A 29 -7.49 -6.29 11.01
CA THR A 29 -8.30 -6.66 12.17
C THR A 29 -9.01 -7.97 11.86
N LEU A 30 -8.64 -9.03 12.56
CA LEU A 30 -9.24 -10.36 12.39
C LEU A 30 -10.61 -10.41 13.05
N LYS A 31 -11.50 -11.31 12.59
CA LYS A 31 -12.84 -11.50 13.17
C LYS A 31 -12.86 -11.84 14.66
N ASN A 32 -11.78 -12.41 15.19
CA ASN A 32 -11.63 -12.67 16.62
C ASN A 32 -11.19 -11.45 17.43
N GLY A 33 -10.93 -10.30 16.77
CA GLY A 33 -10.47 -9.06 17.37
C GLY A 33 -8.96 -8.89 17.45
N ASP A 34 -8.17 -9.95 17.20
CA ASP A 34 -6.72 -9.85 17.14
C ASP A 34 -6.29 -9.00 15.92
N LEU A 35 -5.15 -8.34 16.03
CA LEU A 35 -4.51 -7.64 14.91
C LEU A 35 -3.32 -8.45 14.43
N LEU A 36 -3.23 -8.66 13.13
CA LEU A 36 -2.04 -9.16 12.47
C LEU A 36 -1.42 -8.04 11.65
N ALA A 37 -0.19 -7.67 11.94
CA ALA A 37 0.52 -6.60 11.28
C ALA A 37 1.80 -7.09 10.62
N VAL A 38 2.25 -6.36 9.61
CA VAL A 38 3.52 -6.60 8.92
C VAL A 38 4.18 -5.27 8.57
N ALA A 39 5.50 -5.24 8.64
CA ALA A 39 6.29 -4.13 8.15
C ALA A 39 7.54 -4.63 7.42
N ARG A 40 7.87 -3.97 6.34
CA ARG A 40 9.14 -4.18 5.66
C ARG A 40 10.25 -3.55 6.51
N ARG A 41 11.33 -4.28 6.73
CA ARG A 41 12.57 -3.80 7.31
C ARG A 41 13.74 -3.87 6.34
N GLY A 42 14.70 -2.97 6.49
CA GLY A 42 15.92 -2.94 5.67
C GLY A 42 16.93 -1.96 6.24
N ASN A 43 18.07 -1.81 5.57
CA ASN A 43 19.10 -0.82 5.92
C ASN A 43 18.86 0.55 5.27
N ASN A 44 17.93 0.63 4.33
CA ASN A 44 17.36 1.84 3.74
C ASN A 44 15.97 1.51 3.17
N LYS A 45 15.37 2.42 2.43
CA LYS A 45 14.01 2.26 1.87
C LYS A 45 13.92 1.30 0.68
N ASP A 46 15.01 1.09 -0.04
CA ASP A 46 15.20 0.02 -1.01
C ASP A 46 16.49 -0.73 -0.67
N SER A 47 16.41 -2.04 -0.47
CA SER A 47 17.53 -2.82 0.04
C SER A 47 17.44 -4.27 -0.44
N GLU A 48 18.56 -4.80 -0.91
CA GLU A 48 18.68 -6.24 -1.23
C GLU A 48 18.54 -7.13 0.01
N LEU A 49 18.82 -6.58 1.19
CA LEU A 49 18.76 -7.28 2.50
C LEU A 49 17.42 -7.03 3.22
N GLU A 50 16.40 -6.58 2.50
CA GLU A 50 15.09 -6.35 3.10
C GLU A 50 14.36 -7.66 3.43
N GLY A 51 13.49 -7.59 4.43
CA GLY A 51 12.63 -8.67 4.86
C GLY A 51 11.36 -8.14 5.50
N LEU A 52 10.48 -9.03 5.92
CA LEU A 52 9.20 -8.67 6.53
C LEU A 52 9.16 -9.15 7.97
N ASP A 53 9.02 -8.23 8.90
CA ASP A 53 8.73 -8.49 10.31
C ASP A 53 7.20 -8.49 10.51
N PHE A 54 6.67 -9.56 11.11
CA PHE A 54 5.27 -9.73 11.45
C PHE A 54 5.06 -9.48 12.94
N PHE A 55 3.86 -9.03 13.33
CA PHE A 55 3.49 -8.70 14.69
C PHE A 55 2.05 -9.10 14.96
N ILE A 56 1.72 -9.48 16.19
CA ILE A 56 0.34 -9.71 16.66
C ILE A 56 0.04 -8.80 17.85
N SER A 57 -1.16 -8.22 17.87
CA SER A 57 -1.74 -7.59 19.04
C SER A 57 -3.07 -8.25 19.38
N LYS A 58 -3.37 -8.37 20.68
CA LYS A 58 -4.63 -8.91 21.20
C LYS A 58 -5.48 -7.88 21.94
N ASP A 59 -5.05 -6.64 21.93
CA ASP A 59 -5.61 -5.53 22.70
C ASP A 59 -5.70 -4.24 21.89
N GLU A 60 -6.12 -4.37 20.63
CA GLU A 60 -6.35 -3.25 19.70
C GLU A 60 -5.11 -2.35 19.49
N GLY A 61 -3.90 -2.93 19.60
CA GLY A 61 -2.65 -2.25 19.32
C GLY A 61 -1.97 -1.62 20.52
N ASP A 62 -2.49 -1.81 21.75
CA ASP A 62 -1.82 -1.31 22.96
C ASP A 62 -0.52 -2.05 23.24
N HIS A 63 -0.49 -3.38 23.02
CA HIS A 63 0.71 -4.20 23.10
C HIS A 63 0.89 -5.08 21.86
N TRP A 64 2.13 -5.25 21.46
CA TRP A 64 2.51 -6.04 20.29
C TRP A 64 3.49 -7.13 20.67
N SER A 65 3.41 -8.27 19.98
CA SER A 65 4.40 -9.34 20.13
C SER A 65 5.77 -8.89 19.68
N GLU A 66 6.81 -9.63 20.10
CA GLU A 66 8.12 -9.54 19.43
C GLU A 66 7.96 -9.86 17.93
N PRO A 67 8.73 -9.17 17.06
CA PRO A 67 8.66 -9.42 15.62
C PRO A 67 9.19 -10.81 15.26
N TRP A 68 8.50 -11.47 14.33
CA TRP A 68 9.03 -12.69 13.71
C TRP A 68 9.02 -12.59 12.19
N GLU A 69 9.88 -13.35 11.53
CA GLU A 69 10.05 -13.38 10.09
C GLU A 69 9.70 -14.77 9.53
N PRO A 70 8.48 -14.98 9.02
CA PRO A 70 8.05 -16.28 8.54
C PRO A 70 8.66 -16.66 7.17
N PHE A 71 9.14 -15.68 6.40
CA PHE A 71 9.66 -15.87 5.05
C PHE A 71 11.10 -15.39 4.95
N LYS A 72 12.03 -16.32 4.68
CA LYS A 72 13.46 -16.04 4.53
C LYS A 72 13.99 -16.66 3.25
N ASP A 73 15.05 -16.06 2.68
CA ASP A 73 15.75 -16.55 1.50
C ASP A 73 14.79 -16.95 0.36
N ILE A 74 14.02 -15.98 -0.14
CA ILE A 74 12.96 -16.21 -1.10
C ILE A 74 13.53 -16.34 -2.50
N TYR A 75 13.20 -17.46 -3.14
CA TYR A 75 13.56 -17.75 -4.53
C TYR A 75 12.31 -17.90 -5.38
N VAL A 76 12.30 -17.27 -6.56
CA VAL A 76 11.31 -17.46 -7.62
C VAL A 76 12.07 -17.81 -8.91
N ASP A 77 11.72 -18.92 -9.56
CA ASP A 77 12.38 -19.40 -10.76
C ASP A 77 13.91 -19.48 -10.59
N LYS A 78 14.40 -19.97 -9.46
CA LYS A 78 15.82 -20.09 -9.06
C LYS A 78 16.55 -18.75 -8.86
N LYS A 79 15.88 -17.62 -8.93
CA LYS A 79 16.45 -16.30 -8.68
C LYS A 79 16.16 -15.86 -7.26
N LYS A 80 17.18 -15.41 -6.54
CA LYS A 80 17.03 -14.82 -5.23
C LYS A 80 16.41 -13.43 -5.34
N GLY A 81 15.48 -13.12 -4.46
CA GLY A 81 14.85 -11.82 -4.38
C GLY A 81 14.49 -11.44 -2.95
N SER A 82 13.89 -10.27 -2.82
CA SER A 82 13.42 -9.71 -1.54
C SER A 82 11.92 -9.49 -1.56
N LEU A 83 11.30 -9.50 -0.36
CA LEU A 83 9.89 -9.14 -0.20
C LEU A 83 9.80 -7.67 0.20
N LYS A 84 9.17 -6.86 -0.67
CA LYS A 84 9.04 -5.41 -0.50
C LYS A 84 7.88 -5.01 0.41
N LEU A 85 6.77 -5.74 0.34
CA LEU A 85 5.57 -5.49 1.12
C LEU A 85 4.71 -6.76 1.23
N CYS A 86 3.76 -6.71 2.15
CA CYS A 86 2.73 -7.73 2.30
C CYS A 86 1.41 -7.08 2.69
N TYR A 87 0.31 -7.65 2.18
CA TYR A 87 -1.05 -7.33 2.60
C TYR A 87 -1.80 -8.61 2.97
N PHE A 88 -2.75 -8.48 3.89
CA PHE A 88 -3.57 -9.60 4.36
C PHE A 88 -5.03 -9.44 3.91
N THR A 89 -5.68 -10.58 3.67
CA THR A 89 -7.11 -10.66 3.37
C THR A 89 -7.71 -11.84 4.11
N GLU A 90 -8.72 -11.60 4.94
CA GLU A 90 -9.44 -12.67 5.64
C GLU A 90 -10.48 -13.29 4.70
N ILE A 91 -10.18 -14.50 4.21
CA ILE A 91 -11.09 -15.28 3.36
C ILE A 91 -12.22 -15.88 4.19
N SER A 92 -11.90 -16.39 5.37
CA SER A 92 -12.84 -16.86 6.39
C SER A 92 -12.19 -16.75 7.77
N SER A 93 -12.93 -16.98 8.84
CA SER A 93 -12.38 -16.96 10.21
C SER A 93 -11.22 -17.92 10.46
N SER A 94 -11.03 -18.91 9.59
CA SER A 94 -9.95 -19.90 9.64
C SER A 94 -9.01 -19.85 8.44
N HIS A 95 -9.13 -18.85 7.56
CA HIS A 95 -8.31 -18.78 6.36
C HIS A 95 -7.91 -17.32 6.04
N LEU A 96 -6.63 -17.03 6.15
CA LEU A 96 -6.01 -15.81 5.69
C LEU A 96 -5.27 -16.05 4.38
N LEU A 97 -5.35 -15.09 3.48
CA LEU A 97 -4.55 -14.99 2.27
C LEU A 97 -3.61 -13.79 2.41
N ALA A 98 -2.30 -14.03 2.31
CA ALA A 98 -1.31 -12.96 2.24
C ALA A 98 -0.86 -12.78 0.79
N SER A 99 -0.73 -11.53 0.36
CA SER A 99 -0.18 -11.13 -0.94
C SER A 99 1.09 -10.30 -0.75
N PHE A 100 2.13 -10.64 -1.51
CA PHE A 100 3.46 -10.08 -1.38
C PHE A 100 3.92 -9.50 -2.72
N LEU A 101 4.70 -8.44 -2.67
CA LEU A 101 5.50 -7.98 -3.79
C LEU A 101 6.93 -8.49 -3.61
N TRP A 102 7.35 -9.38 -4.51
CA TRP A 102 8.71 -9.90 -4.60
C TRP A 102 9.48 -9.18 -5.70
N ILE A 103 10.75 -8.84 -5.42
CA ILE A 103 11.66 -8.15 -6.33
C ILE A 103 12.83 -9.06 -6.66
N ASP A 104 13.12 -9.26 -7.93
CA ASP A 104 14.31 -9.98 -8.41
C ASP A 104 15.58 -9.16 -8.10
N ARG A 105 16.43 -9.67 -7.21
CA ARG A 105 17.70 -9.06 -6.85
C ARG A 105 18.89 -9.72 -7.56
N THR A 106 18.64 -10.67 -8.47
CA THR A 106 19.67 -11.44 -9.17
C THR A 106 19.92 -10.95 -10.59
N SER A 107 18.87 -10.59 -11.32
CA SER A 107 18.98 -10.21 -12.74
C SER A 107 19.72 -8.89 -12.98
N PHE A 108 19.69 -7.98 -12.00
CA PHE A 108 20.34 -6.66 -12.08
C PHE A 108 21.06 -6.36 -10.76
N PRO A 109 22.19 -7.01 -10.45
CA PRO A 109 22.88 -6.88 -9.18
C PRO A 109 23.30 -5.44 -8.91
N GLY A 110 23.08 -4.96 -7.67
CA GLY A 110 23.45 -3.62 -7.22
C GLY A 110 22.66 -2.48 -7.87
N LYS A 111 21.60 -2.77 -8.62
CA LYS A 111 20.74 -1.76 -9.21
C LYS A 111 19.59 -1.40 -8.27
N GLU A 112 19.24 -0.11 -8.26
CA GLU A 112 18.06 0.40 -7.56
C GLU A 112 16.77 -0.15 -8.16
N LEU A 113 15.69 -0.15 -7.37
CA LEU A 113 14.39 -0.66 -7.79
C LEU A 113 13.89 0.01 -9.07
N PHE A 114 14.03 1.32 -9.16
CA PHE A 114 13.68 2.10 -10.34
C PHE A 114 14.92 2.67 -11.02
N ASN A 115 14.91 2.66 -12.34
CA ASN A 115 15.95 3.25 -13.17
C ASN A 115 15.62 4.72 -13.43
N ALA A 116 16.47 5.63 -12.94
CA ALA A 116 16.28 7.08 -13.08
C ALA A 116 16.19 7.57 -14.53
N GLU A 117 16.85 6.88 -15.48
CA GLU A 117 16.88 7.27 -16.90
C GLU A 117 15.63 6.82 -17.65
N THR A 118 15.10 5.64 -17.32
CA THR A 118 14.04 5.00 -18.10
C THR A 118 12.70 4.97 -17.36
N GLU A 119 12.67 5.24 -16.07
CA GLU A 119 11.52 5.05 -15.16
C GLU A 119 11.07 3.57 -15.06
N GLY A 120 11.82 2.67 -15.69
CA GLY A 120 11.60 1.23 -15.61
C GLY A 120 12.02 0.66 -14.26
N CYS A 121 11.51 -0.50 -13.90
CA CYS A 121 11.84 -1.11 -12.61
C CYS A 121 12.39 -2.54 -12.76
N LEU A 122 13.02 -3.02 -11.68
CA LEU A 122 13.48 -4.40 -11.56
C LEU A 122 12.32 -5.37 -11.81
N PRO A 123 12.58 -6.60 -12.27
CA PRO A 123 11.53 -7.60 -12.41
C PRO A 123 10.86 -7.87 -11.07
N MET A 124 9.55 -7.83 -11.06
CA MET A 124 8.72 -8.07 -9.87
C MET A 124 7.73 -9.20 -10.10
N ARG A 125 7.27 -9.81 -9.01
CA ARG A 125 6.21 -10.83 -9.00
C ARG A 125 5.28 -10.60 -7.82
N VAL A 126 4.01 -10.86 -8.03
CA VAL A 126 3.06 -11.00 -6.92
C VAL A 126 3.08 -12.45 -6.46
N LEU A 127 3.33 -12.67 -5.18
CA LEU A 127 3.31 -13.99 -4.55
C LEU A 127 2.14 -14.06 -3.55
N LEU A 128 1.61 -15.25 -3.34
CA LEU A 128 0.54 -15.52 -2.39
C LEU A 128 0.96 -16.63 -1.42
N SER A 129 0.45 -16.56 -0.20
CA SER A 129 0.56 -17.62 0.81
C SER A 129 -0.72 -17.69 1.64
N ASP A 130 -1.07 -18.87 2.09
CA ASP A 130 -2.25 -19.12 2.91
C ASP A 130 -1.84 -19.44 4.34
N SER A 131 -2.63 -18.97 5.31
CA SER A 131 -2.55 -19.36 6.71
C SER A 131 -3.90 -19.85 7.18
N PHE A 132 -3.92 -20.91 7.98
CA PHE A 132 -5.12 -21.52 8.56
C PHE A 132 -5.12 -21.47 10.09
N ASP A 133 -4.20 -20.71 10.68
CA ASP A 133 -4.00 -20.56 12.12
C ASP A 133 -3.84 -19.08 12.54
N GLN A 134 -4.58 -18.20 11.83
CA GLN A 134 -4.60 -16.74 12.09
C GLN A 134 -3.24 -16.06 11.91
N GLY A 135 -2.46 -16.50 10.92
CA GLY A 135 -1.21 -15.89 10.52
C GLY A 135 0.03 -16.34 11.28
N ARG A 136 -0.08 -17.41 12.11
CA ARG A 136 1.07 -17.95 12.85
C ARG A 136 1.99 -18.78 11.96
N THR A 137 1.40 -19.60 11.09
CA THR A 137 2.13 -20.37 10.08
C THR A 137 1.57 -20.13 8.69
N TRP A 138 2.41 -20.32 7.68
CA TRP A 138 2.12 -19.97 6.31
C TRP A 138 2.50 -21.11 5.35
N SER A 139 1.70 -21.27 4.30
CA SER A 139 2.02 -22.20 3.20
C SER A 139 3.24 -21.68 2.41
N SER A 140 3.79 -22.53 1.56
CA SER A 140 4.81 -22.11 0.58
C SER A 140 4.27 -21.00 -0.32
N LEU A 141 5.13 -20.05 -0.66
CA LEU A 141 4.83 -18.96 -1.58
C LEU A 141 4.53 -19.50 -2.99
N ARG A 142 3.46 -18.99 -3.61
CA ARG A 142 3.08 -19.30 -5.00
C ARG A 142 2.96 -18.02 -5.83
N SER A 143 3.49 -18.03 -7.04
CA SER A 143 3.42 -16.90 -7.95
C SER A 143 2.04 -16.76 -8.58
N VAL A 144 1.55 -15.52 -8.69
CA VAL A 144 0.39 -15.18 -9.52
C VAL A 144 0.85 -15.05 -10.96
N LYS A 145 0.12 -15.71 -11.87
CA LYS A 145 0.37 -15.53 -13.32
C LYS A 145 -0.25 -14.20 -13.76
N ILE A 146 0.61 -13.23 -14.04
CA ILE A 146 0.23 -11.92 -14.56
C ILE A 146 0.67 -11.84 -16.02
N PRO A 147 -0.19 -11.33 -16.94
CA PRO A 147 0.17 -11.20 -18.35
C PRO A 147 1.39 -10.30 -18.57
N ASN A 148 2.22 -10.65 -19.54
CA ASN A 148 3.49 -9.95 -19.79
C ASN A 148 3.32 -8.48 -20.20
N GLU A 149 2.19 -8.11 -20.80
CA GLU A 149 1.86 -6.74 -21.18
C GLU A 149 1.69 -5.78 -20.00
N ILE A 150 1.52 -6.31 -18.78
CA ILE A 150 1.52 -5.51 -17.55
C ILE A 150 2.95 -5.11 -17.16
N GLY A 151 3.96 -5.83 -17.64
CA GLY A 151 5.34 -5.65 -17.19
C GLY A 151 5.53 -6.09 -15.73
N PRO A 152 6.56 -5.57 -15.04
CA PRO A 152 6.72 -5.79 -13.61
C PRO A 152 5.54 -5.20 -12.82
N PRO A 153 4.72 -6.02 -12.13
CA PRO A 153 3.53 -5.51 -11.45
C PRO A 153 3.87 -4.83 -10.12
N SER A 154 3.31 -3.65 -9.85
CA SER A 154 3.26 -3.10 -8.48
C SER A 154 2.00 -3.58 -7.78
N LEU A 155 2.13 -4.00 -6.51
CA LEU A 155 1.02 -4.36 -5.64
C LEU A 155 0.84 -3.23 -4.62
N THR A 156 -0.25 -2.46 -4.73
CA THR A 156 -0.43 -1.24 -3.94
C THR A 156 -1.61 -1.30 -2.97
N ASN A 157 -2.39 -2.39 -3.00
CA ASN A 157 -3.58 -2.57 -2.17
C ASN A 157 -3.71 -4.04 -1.73
N PRO A 158 -4.32 -4.33 -0.56
CA PRO A 158 -4.71 -5.70 -0.23
C PRO A 158 -5.69 -6.27 -1.25
N ILE A 159 -5.69 -7.59 -1.40
CA ILE A 159 -6.73 -8.27 -2.16
C ILE A 159 -8.07 -7.97 -1.48
N MET A 160 -9.01 -7.40 -2.22
CA MET A 160 -10.35 -7.10 -1.73
C MET A 160 -11.23 -8.32 -1.86
N LYS A 161 -12.04 -8.60 -0.84
CA LYS A 161 -13.07 -9.63 -0.87
C LYS A 161 -14.43 -8.97 -0.97
N LEU A 162 -15.17 -9.27 -2.03
CA LEU A 162 -16.54 -8.82 -2.22
C LEU A 162 -17.53 -9.65 -1.38
N PRO A 163 -18.75 -9.15 -1.11
CA PRO A 163 -19.75 -9.88 -0.32
C PRO A 163 -20.16 -11.25 -0.91
N ASP A 164 -20.07 -11.41 -2.23
CA ASP A 164 -20.31 -12.69 -2.93
C ASP A 164 -19.15 -13.69 -2.81
N GLY A 165 -18.05 -13.29 -2.16
CA GLY A 165 -16.83 -14.08 -1.97
C GLY A 165 -15.79 -13.94 -3.08
N LYS A 166 -16.10 -13.24 -4.16
CA LYS A 166 -15.15 -12.92 -5.24
C LYS A 166 -14.00 -12.08 -4.71
N LEU A 167 -12.80 -12.40 -5.14
CA LEU A 167 -11.60 -11.63 -4.80
C LEU A 167 -11.20 -10.72 -5.95
N LEU A 168 -10.72 -9.52 -5.62
CA LEU A 168 -10.16 -8.56 -6.56
C LEU A 168 -8.75 -8.19 -6.13
N MET A 169 -7.77 -8.35 -7.01
CA MET A 169 -6.39 -7.92 -6.82
C MET A 169 -6.14 -6.67 -7.65
N SER A 170 -5.73 -5.57 -7.03
CA SER A 170 -5.29 -4.35 -7.68
C SER A 170 -3.80 -4.42 -7.95
N ILE A 171 -3.39 -4.20 -9.19
CA ILE A 171 -1.99 -4.06 -9.59
C ILE A 171 -1.83 -2.90 -10.56
N GLU A 172 -0.62 -2.35 -10.60
CA GLU A 172 -0.23 -1.32 -11.55
C GLU A 172 0.84 -1.86 -12.50
N ASN A 173 0.78 -1.41 -13.75
CA ASN A 173 1.80 -1.75 -14.74
C ASN A 173 3.04 -0.89 -14.56
N ASN A 174 4.21 -1.47 -14.88
CA ASN A 174 5.46 -0.73 -14.98
C ASN A 174 6.20 -1.10 -16.24
N LYS A 175 7.18 -0.26 -16.62
CA LYS A 175 8.14 -0.56 -17.68
C LYS A 175 9.22 -1.51 -17.19
N ASN A 176 9.73 -2.35 -18.10
CA ASN A 176 10.93 -3.12 -17.81
C ASN A 176 12.14 -2.18 -17.63
N TYR A 177 13.14 -2.63 -16.87
CA TYR A 177 14.25 -1.82 -16.36
C TYR A 177 14.96 -0.92 -17.38
N HIS A 178 15.13 -1.39 -18.62
CA HIS A 178 15.79 -0.66 -19.71
C HIS A 178 14.83 -0.20 -20.82
N ASP A 179 13.52 -0.29 -20.61
CA ASP A 179 12.51 0.15 -21.57
C ASP A 179 12.46 1.68 -21.63
N LYS A 180 12.80 2.24 -22.82
CA LYS A 180 12.79 3.69 -23.10
C LYS A 180 11.49 4.17 -23.77
N SER A 181 10.50 3.30 -23.94
CA SER A 181 9.21 3.71 -24.50
C SER A 181 8.46 4.65 -23.56
N THR A 182 7.51 5.40 -24.09
CA THR A 182 6.61 6.22 -23.26
C THR A 182 5.81 5.34 -22.32
N TRP A 183 5.83 5.66 -21.04
CA TRP A 183 5.05 4.93 -20.06
C TRP A 183 3.58 5.30 -20.15
N LYS A 184 2.74 4.32 -20.46
CA LYS A 184 1.30 4.43 -20.36
C LYS A 184 0.84 3.72 -19.08
N GLN A 185 0.98 4.45 -17.96
CA GLN A 185 0.66 3.92 -16.64
C GLN A 185 -0.82 3.63 -16.51
N LYS A 186 -1.15 2.49 -15.93
CA LYS A 186 -2.53 2.10 -15.62
C LYS A 186 -2.59 1.19 -14.40
N ALA A 187 -3.69 1.29 -13.69
CA ALA A 187 -4.08 0.35 -12.65
C ALA A 187 -5.14 -0.60 -13.19
N VAL A 188 -4.99 -1.88 -12.90
CA VAL A 188 -5.90 -2.94 -13.35
C VAL A 188 -6.30 -3.84 -12.18
N PHE A 189 -7.46 -4.47 -12.31
CA PHE A 189 -7.87 -5.55 -11.41
C PHE A 189 -7.78 -6.90 -12.11
N LEU A 190 -7.43 -7.92 -11.33
CA LEU A 190 -7.65 -9.32 -11.64
C LEU A 190 -8.66 -9.87 -10.64
N SER A 191 -9.57 -10.73 -11.09
CA SER A 191 -10.57 -11.35 -10.22
C SER A 191 -10.33 -12.85 -10.03
N SER A 192 -10.75 -13.36 -8.87
CA SER A 192 -10.70 -14.79 -8.55
C SER A 192 -12.01 -15.21 -7.86
N ASN A 193 -12.58 -16.35 -8.31
CA ASN A 193 -13.75 -16.99 -7.71
C ASN A 193 -13.41 -18.27 -6.94
N ASN A 194 -12.13 -18.53 -6.69
CA ASN A 194 -11.65 -19.77 -6.08
C ASN A 194 -10.55 -19.50 -5.03
N ASN A 195 -10.74 -18.46 -4.24
CA ASN A 195 -9.84 -18.06 -3.14
C ASN A 195 -8.39 -17.86 -3.57
N GLY A 196 -8.18 -17.21 -4.73
CA GLY A 196 -6.84 -16.86 -5.23
C GLY A 196 -6.06 -18.02 -5.85
N LYS A 197 -6.69 -19.17 -6.15
CA LYS A 197 -6.02 -20.28 -6.84
C LYS A 197 -5.80 -19.98 -8.33
N SER A 198 -6.71 -19.26 -8.96
CA SER A 198 -6.58 -18.75 -10.31
C SER A 198 -7.17 -17.34 -10.44
N TRP A 199 -6.71 -16.59 -11.43
CA TRP A 199 -7.06 -15.20 -11.65
C TRP A 199 -7.49 -14.96 -13.10
N SER A 200 -8.41 -14.03 -13.30
CA SER A 200 -8.90 -13.61 -14.62
C SER A 200 -7.80 -12.89 -15.42
N SER A 201 -8.08 -12.61 -16.67
CA SER A 201 -7.38 -11.54 -17.40
C SER A 201 -7.58 -10.20 -16.69
N PRO A 202 -6.61 -9.27 -16.76
CA PRO A 202 -6.73 -7.95 -16.16
C PRO A 202 -7.79 -7.10 -16.86
N PHE A 203 -8.48 -6.24 -16.09
CA PHE A 203 -9.38 -5.22 -16.60
C PHE A 203 -9.05 -3.85 -15.98
N ILE A 204 -9.21 -2.78 -16.78
CA ILE A 204 -8.71 -1.44 -16.44
C ILE A 204 -9.61 -0.81 -15.37
N VAL A 205 -8.98 -0.28 -14.32
CA VAL A 205 -9.61 0.53 -13.26
C VAL A 205 -9.36 2.01 -13.48
N ALA A 206 -8.12 2.36 -13.75
CA ALA A 206 -7.69 3.72 -14.04
C ALA A 206 -6.53 3.70 -15.03
N GLY A 207 -6.59 4.58 -16.01
CA GLY A 207 -5.56 4.72 -17.04
C GLY A 207 -5.88 5.88 -17.95
N ASP A 208 -4.87 6.38 -18.63
CA ASP A 208 -4.97 7.39 -19.67
C ASP A 208 -4.25 6.90 -20.92
N GLU A 209 -5.00 6.70 -22.00
CA GLU A 209 -4.46 6.19 -23.26
C GLU A 209 -3.43 7.14 -23.91
N SER A 210 -3.49 8.44 -23.58
CA SER A 210 -2.46 9.40 -24.01
C SER A 210 -1.12 9.21 -23.29
N GLY A 211 -1.12 8.53 -22.12
CA GLY A 211 0.05 8.40 -21.24
C GLY A 211 0.38 9.67 -20.46
N ARG A 212 -0.54 10.64 -20.43
CA ARG A 212 -0.34 11.90 -19.71
C ARG A 212 -0.64 11.80 -18.23
N ILE A 213 -1.79 11.20 -17.86
CA ILE A 213 -2.23 11.15 -16.47
C ILE A 213 -1.90 9.78 -15.88
N PHE A 214 -1.06 9.78 -14.85
CA PHE A 214 -0.73 8.60 -14.08
C PHE A 214 -1.61 8.52 -12.83
N ASN A 215 -2.01 7.30 -12.46
CA ASN A 215 -2.86 7.00 -11.31
C ASN A 215 -2.12 6.02 -10.40
N TRP A 216 -1.09 6.53 -9.71
CA TRP A 216 -0.22 5.71 -8.87
C TRP A 216 -0.80 5.40 -7.51
N ASP A 217 -0.22 4.40 -6.86
CA ASP A 217 -0.53 3.98 -5.50
C ASP A 217 -2.05 3.88 -5.30
N LEU A 218 -2.74 3.24 -6.28
CA LEU A 218 -4.18 3.11 -6.24
C LEU A 218 -4.61 2.38 -4.97
N ARG A 219 -5.32 3.07 -4.08
CA ARG A 219 -5.83 2.56 -2.83
C ARG A 219 -7.32 2.35 -2.95
N CYS A 220 -7.79 1.18 -2.54
CA CYS A 220 -9.18 0.82 -2.69
C CYS A 220 -9.80 0.36 -1.37
N GLY A 221 -11.09 0.60 -1.22
CA GLY A 221 -11.90 0.03 -0.16
C GLY A 221 -13.20 -0.53 -0.74
N VAL A 222 -13.77 -1.52 -0.07
CA VAL A 222 -15.05 -2.16 -0.41
C VAL A 222 -16.00 -1.98 0.74
N ASP A 223 -17.21 -1.49 0.48
CA ASP A 223 -18.26 -1.41 1.50
C ASP A 223 -19.06 -2.72 1.61
N ASN A 224 -19.90 -2.80 2.62
CA ASN A 224 -20.75 -3.98 2.89
C ASN A 224 -21.75 -4.32 1.77
N SER A 225 -21.98 -3.38 0.85
CA SER A 225 -22.83 -3.60 -0.34
C SER A 225 -22.03 -4.07 -1.56
N GLY A 226 -20.71 -4.21 -1.45
CA GLY A 226 -19.82 -4.58 -2.56
C GLY A 226 -19.47 -3.41 -3.49
N ARG A 227 -19.81 -2.17 -3.12
CA ARG A 227 -19.37 -0.98 -3.85
C ARG A 227 -17.89 -0.71 -3.52
N ILE A 228 -17.13 -0.32 -4.54
CA ILE A 228 -15.69 -0.10 -4.43
C ILE A 228 -15.42 1.39 -4.61
N CYS A 229 -14.64 1.98 -3.73
CA CYS A 229 -13.98 3.26 -3.97
C CYS A 229 -12.49 3.07 -4.23
N SER A 230 -11.96 3.88 -5.12
CA SER A 230 -10.52 3.95 -5.37
C SER A 230 -10.01 5.38 -5.25
N PHE A 231 -8.78 5.52 -4.75
CA PHE A 231 -8.09 6.79 -4.57
C PHE A 231 -6.72 6.68 -5.20
N ALA A 232 -6.41 7.55 -6.15
CA ALA A 232 -5.15 7.54 -6.88
C ALA A 232 -4.25 8.72 -6.47
N TRP A 233 -2.97 8.47 -6.30
CA TRP A 233 -1.95 9.50 -6.35
C TRP A 233 -1.77 9.91 -7.81
N THR A 234 -2.29 11.07 -8.17
CA THR A 234 -2.42 11.47 -9.56
C THR A 234 -1.27 12.38 -9.98
N TYR A 235 -0.69 12.11 -11.16
CA TYR A 235 0.44 12.87 -11.70
C TYR A 235 0.21 13.20 -13.17
N ASP A 236 0.48 14.46 -13.57
CA ASP A 236 0.46 14.91 -14.97
C ASP A 236 1.90 14.86 -15.52
N SER A 237 2.20 13.85 -16.33
CA SER A 237 3.54 13.63 -16.89
C SER A 237 3.98 14.70 -17.89
N HIS A 238 3.04 15.42 -18.51
CA HIS A 238 3.36 16.51 -19.45
C HIS A 238 3.69 17.83 -18.72
N LYS A 239 3.09 18.03 -17.54
CA LYS A 239 3.36 19.21 -16.70
C LYS A 239 4.40 18.94 -15.61
N GLU A 240 4.81 17.68 -15.48
CA GLU A 240 5.74 17.20 -14.46
C GLU A 240 5.31 17.59 -13.04
N ASN A 241 4.00 17.51 -12.72
CA ASN A 241 3.49 17.87 -11.41
C ASN A 241 2.46 16.89 -10.86
N PHE A 242 2.45 16.74 -9.52
CA PHE A 242 1.42 16.01 -8.82
C PHE A 242 0.12 16.83 -8.79
N LEU A 243 -0.98 16.15 -9.00
CA LEU A 243 -2.33 16.66 -8.92
C LEU A 243 -2.96 16.26 -7.57
N ASN A 244 -4.19 16.72 -7.33
CA ASN A 244 -4.97 16.24 -6.21
C ASN A 244 -5.29 14.74 -6.33
N ILE A 245 -5.67 14.14 -5.21
CA ILE A 245 -6.18 12.77 -5.17
C ILE A 245 -7.45 12.67 -6.01
N HIS A 246 -7.48 11.71 -6.94
CA HIS A 246 -8.67 11.40 -7.73
C HIS A 246 -9.38 10.17 -7.19
N GLN A 247 -10.69 10.31 -6.92
CA GLN A 247 -11.57 9.22 -6.52
C GLN A 247 -12.35 8.68 -7.71
N ARG A 248 -12.55 7.36 -7.76
CA ARG A 248 -13.53 6.68 -8.62
C ARG A 248 -14.35 5.70 -7.81
N ILE A 249 -15.57 5.41 -8.25
CA ILE A 249 -16.49 4.48 -7.61
C ILE A 249 -16.98 3.46 -8.64
N SER A 250 -17.02 2.20 -8.22
CA SER A 250 -17.63 1.10 -8.95
C SER A 250 -18.74 0.47 -8.12
N ILE A 251 -19.87 0.12 -8.78
CA ILE A 251 -21.03 -0.54 -8.15
C ILE A 251 -21.28 -1.95 -8.70
N ASP A 252 -20.43 -2.42 -9.59
CA ASP A 252 -20.58 -3.68 -10.35
C ASP A 252 -19.36 -4.61 -10.19
N GLY A 253 -18.71 -4.54 -9.04
CA GLY A 253 -17.53 -5.38 -8.75
C GLY A 253 -16.29 -5.00 -9.54
N GLY A 254 -16.13 -3.70 -9.85
CA GLY A 254 -14.95 -3.14 -10.49
C GLY A 254 -14.97 -3.21 -12.02
N GLN A 255 -16.08 -3.61 -12.66
CA GLN A 255 -16.17 -3.73 -14.11
C GLN A 255 -16.26 -2.35 -14.79
N THR A 256 -17.06 -1.45 -14.21
CA THR A 256 -17.16 -0.06 -14.66
C THR A 256 -16.91 0.91 -13.52
N TRP A 257 -16.48 2.12 -13.86
CA TRP A 257 -16.05 3.14 -12.92
C TRP A 257 -16.61 4.50 -13.29
N THR A 258 -16.92 5.30 -12.28
CA THR A 258 -17.25 6.72 -12.50
C THR A 258 -16.06 7.46 -13.10
N ASN A 259 -16.33 8.62 -13.73
CA ASN A 259 -15.27 9.57 -14.05
C ASN A 259 -14.49 9.94 -12.78
N PRO A 260 -13.18 10.25 -12.90
CA PRO A 260 -12.39 10.68 -11.76
C PRO A 260 -12.95 11.95 -11.14
N LYS A 261 -13.17 11.93 -9.82
CA LYS A 261 -13.54 13.11 -9.02
C LYS A 261 -12.29 13.62 -8.32
N ASP A 262 -11.94 14.88 -8.56
CA ASP A 262 -10.92 15.60 -7.81
C ASP A 262 -11.44 15.85 -6.39
N LEU A 263 -10.70 15.41 -5.37
CA LEU A 263 -11.09 15.56 -3.98
C LEU A 263 -10.67 16.90 -3.35
N ASN A 264 -9.94 17.75 -4.06
CA ASN A 264 -9.29 18.94 -3.49
C ASN A 264 -8.42 18.58 -2.25
N ILE A 265 -7.79 17.42 -2.28
CA ILE A 265 -6.83 16.92 -1.29
C ILE A 265 -5.54 16.66 -2.05
N THR A 266 -4.48 17.33 -1.65
CA THR A 266 -3.19 17.22 -2.34
C THR A 266 -2.48 15.91 -2.06
N ASP A 267 -1.71 15.49 -3.04
CA ASP A 267 -0.64 14.51 -2.99
C ASP A 267 -1.11 13.06 -2.85
N GLN A 268 -0.50 12.25 -1.97
CA GLN A 268 -0.57 10.80 -2.03
C GLN A 268 -1.69 10.23 -1.16
N ALA A 269 -2.69 9.61 -1.78
CA ALA A 269 -3.70 8.81 -1.09
C ALA A 269 -3.08 7.61 -0.37
N ALA A 270 -3.75 7.19 0.71
CA ALA A 270 -3.37 6.01 1.45
C ALA A 270 -4.55 5.03 1.60
N HIS A 271 -4.29 3.86 2.20
CA HIS A 271 -5.34 2.84 2.34
C HIS A 271 -6.45 3.34 3.27
N PRO A 272 -7.71 3.44 2.80
CA PRO A 272 -8.83 3.95 3.56
C PRO A 272 -9.37 2.90 4.53
N ALA A 273 -10.00 3.35 5.61
CA ALA A 273 -10.89 2.52 6.41
C ALA A 273 -12.35 2.85 6.10
N LEU A 274 -13.15 1.81 5.82
CA LEU A 274 -14.59 1.93 5.57
C LEU A 274 -15.35 1.40 6.79
N LEU A 275 -16.18 2.26 7.38
CA LEU A 275 -16.95 1.94 8.59
C LEU A 275 -18.29 1.30 8.21
N ASN A 276 -18.85 0.52 9.12
CA ASN A 276 -20.15 -0.16 8.92
C ASN A 276 -21.32 0.81 8.71
N ASP A 277 -21.22 2.05 9.20
CA ASP A 277 -22.21 3.11 9.00
C ASP A 277 -22.07 3.84 7.65
N GLY A 278 -21.13 3.40 6.82
CA GLY A 278 -20.85 3.92 5.50
C GLY A 278 -19.82 5.04 5.43
N LYS A 279 -19.34 5.54 6.58
CA LYS A 279 -18.27 6.55 6.59
C LYS A 279 -16.96 6.01 6.05
N ILE A 280 -16.19 6.90 5.43
CA ILE A 280 -14.85 6.63 4.93
C ILE A 280 -13.86 7.50 5.67
N ILE A 281 -12.84 6.86 6.20
CA ILE A 281 -11.67 7.50 6.78
C ILE A 281 -10.56 7.43 5.74
N LEU A 282 -10.15 8.57 5.21
CA LEU A 282 -9.07 8.64 4.23
C LEU A 282 -7.83 9.29 4.88
N PRO A 283 -6.80 8.52 5.20
CA PRO A 283 -5.49 9.08 5.48
C PRO A 283 -4.81 9.46 4.16
N TRP A 284 -3.95 10.48 4.21
CA TRP A 284 -3.10 10.84 3.07
C TRP A 284 -1.79 11.47 3.54
N VAL A 285 -0.85 11.57 2.62
CA VAL A 285 0.45 12.21 2.85
C VAL A 285 0.48 13.51 2.09
N ASP A 286 0.70 14.62 2.78
CA ASP A 286 1.00 15.93 2.19
C ASP A 286 2.51 16.19 2.28
N ARG A 287 3.24 15.86 1.21
CA ARG A 287 4.71 15.93 1.17
C ARG A 287 5.22 17.31 0.86
N PHE A 288 4.47 18.06 0.04
CA PHE A 288 4.99 19.25 -0.61
C PHE A 288 4.52 20.54 0.07
N GLN A 289 3.40 20.54 0.77
CA GLN A 289 2.86 21.72 1.44
C GLN A 289 3.12 21.69 2.95
N SER A 290 2.38 20.86 3.69
CA SER A 290 2.48 20.82 5.16
C SER A 290 3.45 19.79 5.70
N ARG A 291 3.99 18.91 4.86
CA ARG A 291 4.91 17.81 5.24
C ARG A 291 4.36 16.97 6.39
N SER A 292 3.15 16.52 6.20
CA SER A 292 2.39 15.85 7.25
C SER A 292 1.63 14.64 6.74
N ILE A 293 1.17 13.81 7.68
CA ILE A 293 0.17 12.79 7.44
C ILE A 293 -1.11 13.25 8.11
N LYS A 294 -2.17 13.29 7.33
CA LYS A 294 -3.48 13.79 7.73
C LYS A 294 -4.57 12.77 7.48
N VAL A 295 -5.72 13.00 8.09
CA VAL A 295 -6.92 12.15 7.95
C VAL A 295 -8.14 13.03 7.81
N ARG A 296 -9.04 12.69 6.86
CA ARG A 296 -10.39 13.27 6.72
C ARG A 296 -11.47 12.22 6.69
N VAL A 297 -12.69 12.65 6.93
CA VAL A 297 -13.89 11.80 6.93
C VAL A 297 -14.86 12.24 5.86
N ALA A 298 -15.38 11.27 5.11
CA ALA A 298 -16.59 11.43 4.28
C ALA A 298 -17.73 10.62 4.90
N ASP A 299 -18.98 11.13 4.82
CA ASP A 299 -20.14 10.45 5.41
C ASP A 299 -20.53 9.17 4.64
N ASN A 300 -20.20 9.10 3.35
CA ASN A 300 -20.39 7.93 2.49
C ASN A 300 -19.53 8.05 1.21
N LEU A 301 -19.58 7.05 0.33
CA LEU A 301 -18.82 6.99 -0.92
C LEU A 301 -18.98 8.20 -1.85
N TYR A 302 -20.12 8.87 -1.82
CA TYR A 302 -20.47 9.98 -2.71
C TYR A 302 -20.27 11.36 -2.08
N SER A 303 -20.10 11.41 -0.75
CA SER A 303 -19.91 12.65 -0.01
C SER A 303 -18.51 13.21 -0.19
N ASP A 304 -18.37 14.52 0.01
CA ASP A 304 -17.07 15.16 0.08
C ASP A 304 -16.36 14.85 1.40
N PHE A 305 -15.05 14.79 1.37
CA PHE A 305 -14.21 14.70 2.56
C PHE A 305 -14.18 16.07 3.27
N LYS A 306 -14.83 16.14 4.43
CA LYS A 306 -15.05 17.41 5.15
C LYS A 306 -13.74 17.98 5.66
N HIS A 307 -13.40 19.19 5.26
CA HIS A 307 -12.22 19.90 5.79
C HIS A 307 -12.30 20.09 7.31
N SER A 308 -13.49 20.30 7.86
CA SER A 308 -13.73 20.40 9.31
C SER A 308 -13.45 19.11 10.11
N SER A 309 -13.29 17.98 9.43
CA SER A 309 -12.91 16.69 10.04
C SER A 309 -11.42 16.39 9.96
N GLU A 310 -10.62 17.32 9.38
CA GLU A 310 -9.19 17.10 9.19
C GLU A 310 -8.46 17.05 10.53
N ILE A 311 -7.64 16.02 10.68
CA ILE A 311 -6.69 15.89 11.79
C ILE A 311 -5.31 15.57 11.24
N THR A 312 -4.28 16.14 11.84
CA THR A 312 -2.88 15.81 11.57
C THR A 312 -2.42 14.75 12.56
N ILE A 313 -1.97 13.59 12.07
CA ILE A 313 -1.46 12.50 12.91
C ILE A 313 0.07 12.48 12.97
N PHE A 314 0.74 13.11 12.02
CA PHE A 314 2.18 13.31 11.98
C PHE A 314 2.55 14.59 11.25
N GLU A 315 3.56 15.30 11.74
CA GLU A 315 4.13 16.47 11.08
C GLU A 315 5.66 16.42 11.18
N GLN A 316 6.33 16.60 10.03
CA GLN A 316 7.78 16.63 9.98
C GLN A 316 8.30 18.03 10.30
N THR A 317 8.99 18.15 11.42
CA THR A 317 9.53 19.44 11.90
C THR A 317 10.89 19.81 11.29
N ASN A 318 11.65 18.81 10.78
CA ASN A 318 12.97 19.06 10.19
C ASN A 318 12.86 19.30 8.69
N LEU A 319 13.39 20.44 8.26
CA LEU A 319 13.34 20.93 6.88
C LEU A 319 14.52 20.40 6.06
N ASP A 320 14.61 19.09 5.82
CA ASP A 320 15.47 18.60 4.75
C ASP A 320 14.84 18.99 3.41
N ASN A 321 15.57 19.73 2.58
CA ASN A 321 15.07 20.24 1.30
C ASN A 321 14.77 19.05 0.38
N ILE A 322 13.50 18.88 0.02
CA ILE A 322 13.11 18.07 -1.15
C ILE A 322 13.57 18.93 -2.35
N LYS A 323 14.58 18.45 -3.08
CA LYS A 323 15.05 19.07 -4.31
C LYS A 323 13.96 18.97 -5.37
N ASP A 324 13.91 19.93 -6.31
CA ASP A 324 13.11 19.82 -7.54
C ASP A 324 13.74 18.75 -8.46
N ASN A 325 13.50 17.49 -8.13
CA ASN A 325 14.03 16.35 -8.87
C ASN A 325 13.04 15.93 -9.96
N LYS A 326 13.56 15.49 -11.09
CA LYS A 326 12.75 14.85 -12.14
C LYS A 326 12.10 13.57 -11.60
N LEU A 327 10.99 13.16 -12.21
CA LEU A 327 10.23 12.00 -11.77
C LEU A 327 11.08 10.73 -11.63
N GLY A 328 11.90 10.40 -12.64
CA GLY A 328 12.77 9.23 -12.58
C GLY A 328 13.76 9.28 -11.41
N GLU A 329 14.27 10.46 -11.07
CA GLU A 329 15.14 10.67 -9.90
C GLU A 329 14.37 10.48 -8.59
N LEU A 330 13.12 10.99 -8.51
CA LEU A 330 12.25 10.81 -7.35
C LEU A 330 11.86 9.35 -7.13
N LEU A 331 11.65 8.59 -8.21
CA LEU A 331 11.36 7.16 -8.13
C LEU A 331 12.61 6.35 -7.73
N ALA A 332 13.78 6.68 -8.27
CA ALA A 332 15.04 5.99 -7.99
C ALA A 332 15.53 6.30 -6.56
N ASP A 333 15.51 7.56 -6.13
CA ASP A 333 15.89 7.95 -4.78
C ASP A 333 14.69 7.87 -3.81
N MET A 334 14.34 6.66 -3.44
CA MET A 334 13.30 6.45 -2.43
C MET A 334 13.65 7.01 -1.04
N GLY A 335 14.91 7.37 -0.80
CA GLY A 335 15.40 7.93 0.45
C GLY A 335 14.86 9.34 0.75
N VAL A 336 14.40 10.09 -0.27
CA VAL A 336 13.79 11.42 -0.07
C VAL A 336 12.44 11.35 0.69
N TRP A 337 11.78 10.17 0.71
CA TRP A 337 10.48 9.97 1.32
C TRP A 337 10.62 9.52 2.78
N ASN A 338 10.88 10.47 3.69
CA ASN A 338 11.17 10.20 5.09
C ASN A 338 9.95 9.89 5.97
N PHE A 339 8.74 9.98 5.43
CA PHE A 339 7.50 9.58 6.08
C PHE A 339 6.47 9.18 5.02
N GLY A 340 5.48 8.37 5.38
CA GLY A 340 4.40 8.09 4.44
C GLY A 340 3.72 6.74 4.57
N LEU A 341 3.03 6.41 3.49
CA LEU A 341 2.22 5.22 3.28
C LEU A 341 1.36 4.85 4.49
N PRO A 342 0.52 5.78 4.99
CA PRO A 342 -0.37 5.43 6.07
C PRO A 342 -1.34 4.33 5.61
N TYR A 343 -1.71 3.49 6.55
CA TYR A 343 -2.62 2.36 6.33
C TYR A 343 -3.66 2.34 7.44
N ALA A 344 -4.94 2.50 7.11
CA ALA A 344 -6.02 2.52 8.08
C ALA A 344 -6.87 1.26 8.01
N ASP A 345 -7.34 0.81 9.17
CA ASP A 345 -8.36 -0.23 9.27
C ASP A 345 -9.23 0.03 10.51
N VAL A 346 -10.42 -0.60 10.54
CA VAL A 346 -11.39 -0.48 11.62
C VAL A 346 -11.15 -1.58 12.64
N LEU A 347 -10.98 -1.20 13.90
CA LEU A 347 -10.84 -2.12 15.02
C LEU A 347 -12.21 -2.72 15.43
N SER A 348 -12.18 -3.82 16.19
CA SER A 348 -13.40 -4.47 16.68
C SER A 348 -14.26 -3.57 17.56
N SER A 349 -13.67 -2.59 18.24
CA SER A 349 -14.38 -1.55 19.00
C SER A 349 -15.05 -0.49 18.14
N GLY A 350 -14.83 -0.49 16.81
CA GLY A 350 -15.28 0.56 15.89
C GLY A 350 -14.35 1.78 15.85
N LYS A 351 -13.26 1.78 16.62
CA LYS A 351 -12.18 2.77 16.49
C LYS A 351 -11.38 2.50 15.22
N ILE A 352 -10.55 3.48 14.83
CA ILE A 352 -9.71 3.38 13.64
C ILE A 352 -8.24 3.32 14.07
N LEU A 353 -7.48 2.38 13.55
CA LEU A 353 -6.04 2.33 13.71
C LEU A 353 -5.38 2.76 12.40
N VAL A 354 -4.38 3.62 12.48
CA VAL A 354 -3.61 4.09 11.32
C VAL A 354 -2.14 3.82 11.57
N PHE A 355 -1.51 3.00 10.73
CA PHE A 355 -0.07 2.80 10.70
C PHE A 355 0.59 3.80 9.76
N TYR A 356 1.80 4.21 10.05
CA TYR A 356 2.65 5.00 9.15
C TYR A 356 4.11 4.88 9.56
N TYR A 357 5.00 5.06 8.60
CA TYR A 357 6.43 5.17 8.91
C TYR A 357 6.86 6.64 8.93
N ALA A 358 7.82 6.96 9.78
CA ALA A 358 8.45 8.29 9.82
C ALA A 358 9.87 8.21 10.39
N GLY A 359 10.72 9.14 9.96
CA GLY A 359 12.11 9.22 10.41
C GLY A 359 12.96 10.15 9.57
N ASN A 360 14.13 9.68 9.21
CA ASN A 360 15.10 10.35 8.37
C ASN A 360 15.92 9.34 7.56
N ASN A 361 16.92 9.80 6.81
CA ASN A 361 17.78 8.95 5.98
C ASN A 361 18.69 7.97 6.76
N LYS A 362 18.79 8.08 8.09
CA LYS A 362 19.57 7.16 8.94
C LYS A 362 18.70 6.11 9.60
N GLN A 363 17.44 6.45 9.86
CA GLN A 363 16.49 5.53 10.51
C GLN A 363 15.05 5.93 10.24
N MET A 364 14.18 4.93 10.15
CA MET A 364 12.73 5.09 10.09
C MET A 364 12.06 4.11 11.06
N ASN A 365 11.17 4.63 11.88
CA ASN A 365 10.35 3.83 12.77
C ASN A 365 8.96 3.62 12.16
N LEU A 366 8.28 2.58 12.66
CA LEU A 366 6.88 2.35 12.37
C LEU A 366 6.04 2.82 13.55
N TYR A 367 5.15 3.77 13.27
CA TYR A 367 4.23 4.37 14.23
C TYR A 367 2.81 3.91 13.98
N TRP A 368 1.98 4.09 15.01
CA TRP A 368 0.54 3.95 14.89
C TRP A 368 -0.19 5.08 15.63
N SER A 369 -1.38 5.42 15.14
CA SER A 369 -2.31 6.32 15.80
C SER A 369 -3.69 5.68 15.86
N ARG A 370 -4.31 5.63 17.04
CA ARG A 370 -5.69 5.17 17.23
C ARG A 370 -6.62 6.36 17.30
N LEU A 371 -7.66 6.34 16.45
CA LEU A 371 -8.60 7.43 16.29
C LEU A 371 -9.99 7.00 16.76
N THR A 372 -10.73 7.96 17.33
CA THR A 372 -12.13 7.77 17.74
C THR A 372 -12.97 9.00 17.42
N PHE A 373 -14.29 8.82 17.29
CA PHE A 373 -15.25 9.90 17.10
C PHE A 373 -15.65 10.57 18.40
#